data_eb31b34318b0255f7c7705845043319c
#
_entry.id   eb31b34318b0255f7c7705845043319c
#
_cell.length_a   1.000
_cell.length_b   1.000
_cell.length_c   1.000
_cell.angle_alpha   90.00
_cell.angle_beta   90.00
_cell.angle_gamma   90.00
#
_symmetry.space_group_name_H-M   'P 1'
#
loop_
_entity.id
_entity.type
_entity.pdbx_description
1 polymer ?
#
loop_
_entity_poly.entity_id
_entity_poly.type
_entity_poly.pdbx_seq_one_letter_code
_entity_poly.pdbx_strand_id
1 'polypeptide(L)'
;MIEYPEALVLSRQLKQKCMNQTILDVEVNAFPHKMAWFNAEPKDYKDILLGREFRECIAYGSFVELRGVDCNLIFHEGIQLRDVKEVPSDVKHQLKLVFENHILLASIKMYGGIYCFKNTFDNVYRDRALSVPGLLDDGFDRAYWCTLIEQSSKKLSLKAFLATEQRIPGLGNGLVQDILFKAKLHPKRKLETLSELDLELLLIVLKEQTQMIVDRGGRDTELLLDGEGGYPSIMSNKAFDQPCPVCGSDKVKENYLGGSIYFCPYCQRLEE
;
A
#
# COMPACT_ATOMS: atom_id res chain seq x y z
N MET A 1 2.49 -5.46 2.83
CA MET A 1 1.82 -5.17 1.53
C MET A 1 1.96 -3.68 1.22
N ILE A 2 2.10 -3.33 -0.03
CA ILE A 2 2.10 -1.92 -0.46
C ILE A 2 0.70 -1.36 -0.18
N GLU A 3 0.60 -0.42 0.75
CA GLU A 3 -0.56 0.42 0.95
C GLU A 3 -0.22 1.85 0.53
N TYR A 4 -1.14 2.80 0.62
CA TYR A 4 -0.94 4.14 0.06
C TYR A 4 0.37 4.84 0.52
N PRO A 5 0.74 4.86 1.82
CA PRO A 5 2.00 5.48 2.23
C PRO A 5 3.24 4.77 1.68
N GLU A 6 3.25 3.43 1.65
CA GLU A 6 4.35 2.66 1.08
C GLU A 6 4.48 2.89 -0.43
N ALA A 7 3.35 3.02 -1.15
CA ALA A 7 3.38 3.33 -2.58
C ALA A 7 4.04 4.69 -2.85
N LEU A 8 3.74 5.72 -2.06
CA LEU A 8 4.36 7.04 -2.16
C LEU A 8 5.86 6.99 -1.87
N VAL A 9 6.26 6.28 -0.82
CA VAL A 9 7.69 6.13 -0.45
C VAL A 9 8.45 5.38 -1.55
N LEU A 10 7.93 4.23 -1.99
CA LEU A 10 8.53 3.44 -3.07
C LEU A 10 8.65 4.24 -4.37
N SER A 11 7.63 5.02 -4.71
CA SER A 11 7.69 5.90 -5.89
C SER A 11 8.85 6.89 -5.81
N ARG A 12 9.09 7.50 -4.64
CA ARG A 12 10.22 8.42 -4.40
C ARG A 12 11.57 7.70 -4.51
N GLN A 13 11.70 6.53 -3.90
CA GLN A 13 12.91 5.71 -3.92
C GLN A 13 13.23 5.22 -5.36
N LEU A 14 12.23 4.73 -6.09
CA LEU A 14 12.40 4.29 -7.47
C LEU A 14 12.73 5.45 -8.42
N LYS A 15 12.20 6.67 -8.17
CA LYS A 15 12.61 7.87 -8.91
C LYS A 15 14.11 8.11 -8.79
N GLN A 16 14.67 7.96 -7.61
CA GLN A 16 16.10 8.19 -7.37
C GLN A 16 16.97 7.10 -7.99
N LYS A 17 16.48 5.85 -8.04
CA LYS A 17 17.26 4.68 -8.43
C LYS A 17 17.16 4.30 -9.90
N CYS A 18 15.98 4.41 -10.50
CA CYS A 18 15.69 3.78 -11.79
C CYS A 18 15.48 4.77 -12.95
N MET A 19 15.30 6.07 -12.68
CA MET A 19 15.01 7.02 -13.76
C MET A 19 16.21 7.28 -14.65
N ASN A 20 15.94 7.37 -15.97
CA ASN A 20 16.94 7.67 -17.01
C ASN A 20 18.12 6.69 -17.05
N GLN A 21 17.88 5.45 -16.61
CA GLN A 21 18.85 4.37 -16.71
C GLN A 21 18.34 3.31 -17.68
N THR A 22 19.19 2.83 -18.54
CA THR A 22 18.87 1.78 -19.52
C THR A 22 18.77 0.43 -18.83
N ILE A 23 17.70 -0.29 -19.09
CA ILE A 23 17.51 -1.68 -18.64
C ILE A 23 18.37 -2.60 -19.52
N LEU A 24 19.39 -3.20 -18.92
CA LEU A 24 20.40 -4.03 -19.64
C LEU A 24 19.99 -5.50 -19.72
N ASP A 25 19.23 -6.01 -18.74
CA ASP A 25 18.66 -7.35 -18.78
C ASP A 25 17.36 -7.42 -17.99
N VAL A 26 16.51 -8.36 -18.40
CA VAL A 26 15.17 -8.61 -17.81
C VAL A 26 14.98 -10.11 -17.65
N GLU A 27 14.71 -10.53 -16.42
CA GLU A 27 14.33 -11.90 -16.11
C GLU A 27 12.99 -11.89 -15.36
N VAL A 28 12.01 -12.66 -15.88
CA VAL A 28 10.66 -12.70 -15.33
C VAL A 28 10.28 -14.13 -14.99
N ASN A 29 9.66 -14.28 -13.81
CA ASN A 29 9.12 -15.53 -13.30
C ASN A 29 10.16 -16.67 -13.15
N ALA A 30 11.43 -16.31 -12.87
CA ALA A 30 12.49 -17.30 -12.59
C ALA A 30 12.14 -18.22 -11.42
N PHE A 31 11.45 -17.68 -10.42
CA PHE A 31 10.89 -18.43 -9.29
C PHE A 31 9.37 -18.27 -9.29
N PRO A 32 8.61 -19.20 -9.94
CA PRO A 32 7.15 -19.10 -10.04
C PRO A 32 6.47 -19.06 -8.67
N HIS A 33 5.50 -18.16 -8.52
CA HIS A 33 4.69 -18.03 -7.33
C HIS A 33 3.19 -18.16 -7.66
N LYS A 34 2.46 -19.01 -6.94
CA LYS A 34 1.05 -19.33 -7.23
C LYS A 34 0.11 -18.12 -7.24
N MET A 35 0.44 -17.12 -6.42
CA MET A 35 -0.35 -15.89 -6.28
C MET A 35 0.35 -14.69 -6.94
N ALA A 36 1.16 -14.93 -7.96
CA ALA A 36 1.71 -13.89 -8.82
C ALA A 36 0.74 -13.59 -9.94
N TRP A 37 0.42 -12.31 -10.12
CA TRP A 37 -0.44 -11.86 -11.20
C TRP A 37 0.40 -11.10 -12.22
N PHE A 38 0.40 -11.63 -13.44
CA PHE A 38 1.01 -11.03 -14.62
C PHE A 38 -0.08 -10.75 -15.63
N ASN A 39 0.06 -9.69 -16.42
CA ASN A 39 -0.90 -9.33 -17.48
C ASN A 39 -0.52 -9.87 -18.88
N ALA A 40 0.68 -10.44 -18.99
CA ALA A 40 1.21 -10.99 -20.23
C ALA A 40 2.17 -12.15 -19.92
N GLU A 41 2.64 -12.86 -20.95
CA GLU A 41 3.64 -13.91 -20.79
C GLU A 41 5.00 -13.33 -20.38
N PRO A 42 5.81 -14.06 -19.59
CA PRO A 42 7.11 -13.58 -19.11
C PRO A 42 8.04 -13.05 -20.22
N LYS A 43 8.04 -13.69 -21.40
CA LYS A 43 8.85 -13.25 -22.55
C LYS A 43 8.47 -11.86 -23.05
N ASP A 44 7.18 -11.50 -22.98
CA ASP A 44 6.68 -10.22 -23.49
C ASP A 44 7.21 -9.05 -22.63
N TYR A 45 7.45 -9.29 -21.35
CA TYR A 45 8.09 -8.30 -20.46
C TYR A 45 9.49 -7.93 -20.93
N LYS A 46 10.28 -8.93 -21.32
CA LYS A 46 11.63 -8.69 -21.86
C LYS A 46 11.57 -7.88 -23.14
N ASP A 47 10.65 -8.16 -24.04
CA ASP A 47 10.47 -7.44 -25.31
C ASP A 47 9.99 -6.00 -25.11
N ILE A 48 9.28 -5.72 -24.00
CA ILE A 48 8.81 -4.38 -23.68
C ILE A 48 9.89 -3.57 -22.96
N LEU A 49 10.68 -4.18 -22.07
CA LEU A 49 11.53 -3.47 -21.11
C LEU A 49 13.00 -3.39 -21.53
N LEU A 50 13.53 -4.42 -22.24
CA LEU A 50 14.95 -4.48 -22.55
C LEU A 50 15.40 -3.29 -23.42
N GLY A 51 16.47 -2.63 -23.02
CA GLY A 51 17.03 -1.46 -23.71
C GLY A 51 16.19 -0.19 -23.53
N ARG A 52 15.16 -0.22 -22.70
CA ARG A 52 14.30 0.95 -22.39
C ARG A 52 14.76 1.68 -21.13
N GLU A 53 14.19 2.84 -20.92
CA GLU A 53 14.41 3.69 -19.76
C GLU A 53 13.07 4.17 -19.20
N PHE A 54 12.97 4.21 -17.87
CA PHE A 54 11.85 4.89 -17.23
C PHE A 54 12.13 6.40 -17.08
N ARG A 55 11.11 7.21 -17.28
CA ARG A 55 11.17 8.68 -17.23
C ARG A 55 10.37 9.25 -16.06
N GLU A 56 9.40 8.50 -15.58
CA GLU A 56 8.51 8.90 -14.50
C GLU A 56 8.23 7.70 -13.59
N CYS A 57 8.02 7.96 -12.30
CA CYS A 57 7.45 7.01 -11.38
C CYS A 57 6.34 7.70 -10.58
N ILE A 58 5.15 7.15 -10.60
CA ILE A 58 4.00 7.68 -9.87
C ILE A 58 3.44 6.64 -8.91
N ALA A 59 2.69 7.11 -7.90
CA ALA A 59 1.95 6.26 -6.99
C ALA A 59 0.50 6.74 -6.89
N TYR A 60 -0.42 5.81 -6.85
CA TYR A 60 -1.85 6.04 -6.66
C TYR A 60 -2.49 4.80 -6.01
N GLY A 61 -3.29 4.99 -4.97
CA GLY A 61 -3.76 3.87 -4.17
C GLY A 61 -2.60 3.00 -3.65
N SER A 62 -2.64 1.71 -3.93
CA SER A 62 -1.56 0.74 -3.63
C SER A 62 -0.69 0.40 -4.84
N PHE A 63 -0.76 1.20 -5.90
CA PHE A 63 0.00 1.01 -7.12
C PHE A 63 1.24 1.90 -7.16
N VAL A 64 2.33 1.34 -7.64
CA VAL A 64 3.56 2.06 -7.99
C VAL A 64 3.84 1.80 -9.46
N GLU A 65 3.82 2.83 -10.29
CA GLU A 65 3.95 2.74 -11.75
C GLU A 65 5.18 3.47 -12.23
N LEU A 66 6.09 2.73 -12.87
CA LEU A 66 7.23 3.22 -13.62
C LEU A 66 6.81 3.41 -15.08
N ARG A 67 7.00 4.60 -15.64
CA ARG A 67 6.61 4.97 -17.00
C ARG A 67 7.81 5.35 -17.85
N GLY A 68 7.91 4.75 -19.03
CA GLY A 68 8.81 5.14 -20.10
C GLY A 68 8.06 5.59 -21.36
N VAL A 69 8.74 5.77 -22.48
CA VAL A 69 8.11 6.20 -23.73
C VAL A 69 7.17 5.13 -24.27
N ASP A 70 7.63 3.89 -24.37
CA ASP A 70 6.86 2.74 -24.86
C ASP A 70 6.92 1.56 -23.90
N CYS A 71 7.06 1.83 -22.59
CA CYS A 71 7.14 0.80 -21.57
C CYS A 71 6.61 1.31 -20.24
N ASN A 72 5.72 0.55 -19.63
CA ASN A 72 5.21 0.83 -18.30
C ASN A 72 5.32 -0.44 -17.46
N LEU A 73 5.65 -0.28 -16.19
CA LEU A 73 5.77 -1.38 -15.24
C LEU A 73 5.10 -0.98 -13.93
N ILE A 74 4.17 -1.82 -13.46
CA ILE A 74 3.42 -1.60 -12.24
C ILE A 74 3.75 -2.67 -11.20
N PHE A 75 3.93 -2.23 -9.97
CA PHE A 75 3.98 -3.06 -8.77
C PHE A 75 2.74 -2.79 -7.91
N HIS A 76 2.11 -3.86 -7.42
CA HIS A 76 0.86 -3.76 -6.67
C HIS A 76 0.77 -4.81 -5.55
N GLU A 77 0.17 -4.45 -4.43
CA GLU A 77 -0.13 -5.31 -3.28
C GLU A 77 1.12 -5.86 -2.56
N GLY A 78 1.25 -7.18 -2.46
CA GLY A 78 2.30 -7.87 -1.70
C GLY A 78 3.65 -7.98 -2.39
N ILE A 79 3.95 -7.10 -3.33
CA ILE A 79 5.27 -7.01 -3.95
C ILE A 79 6.26 -6.38 -2.97
N GLN A 80 7.43 -7.01 -2.83
CA GLN A 80 8.59 -6.46 -2.15
C GLN A 80 9.67 -6.14 -3.16
N LEU A 81 10.16 -4.91 -3.13
CA LEU A 81 11.24 -4.45 -3.98
C LEU A 81 12.55 -4.41 -3.22
N ARG A 82 13.65 -4.74 -3.91
CA ARG A 82 15.02 -4.64 -3.37
C ARG A 82 15.93 -4.06 -4.43
N ASP A 83 16.75 -3.10 -4.02
CA ASP A 83 17.86 -2.57 -4.80
C ASP A 83 19.14 -3.24 -4.32
N VAL A 84 19.81 -4.00 -5.18
CA VAL A 84 21.00 -4.78 -4.82
C VAL A 84 22.09 -4.63 -5.87
N LYS A 85 23.35 -4.86 -5.49
CA LYS A 85 24.47 -4.93 -6.45
C LYS A 85 24.61 -6.32 -7.06
N GLU A 86 24.32 -7.35 -6.27
CA GLU A 86 24.35 -8.76 -6.67
C GLU A 86 23.09 -9.45 -6.14
N VAL A 87 22.57 -10.42 -6.88
CA VAL A 87 21.40 -11.20 -6.47
C VAL A 87 21.77 -12.11 -5.31
N PRO A 88 21.19 -11.93 -4.11
CA PRO A 88 21.47 -12.83 -3.00
C PRO A 88 20.94 -14.25 -3.31
N SER A 89 21.71 -15.28 -2.96
CA SER A 89 21.40 -16.68 -3.30
C SER A 89 20.11 -17.22 -2.65
N ASP A 90 19.67 -16.60 -1.57
CA ASP A 90 18.46 -16.96 -0.81
C ASP A 90 17.22 -16.19 -1.25
N VAL A 91 17.35 -15.20 -2.15
CA VAL A 91 16.23 -14.36 -2.59
C VAL A 91 15.56 -14.92 -3.84
N LYS A 92 14.35 -15.45 -3.64
CA LYS A 92 13.46 -15.80 -4.75
C LYS A 92 12.77 -14.55 -5.27
N HIS A 93 12.84 -14.31 -6.57
CA HIS A 93 12.25 -13.15 -7.22
C HIS A 93 11.39 -13.54 -8.42
N GLN A 94 10.39 -12.74 -8.70
CA GLN A 94 9.50 -12.89 -9.84
C GLN A 94 9.83 -11.92 -10.97
N LEU A 95 10.56 -10.84 -10.66
CA LEU A 95 11.13 -9.94 -11.66
C LEU A 95 12.54 -9.53 -11.22
N LYS A 96 13.47 -9.51 -12.18
CA LYS A 96 14.81 -8.92 -12.06
C LYS A 96 15.02 -7.95 -13.22
N LEU A 97 15.35 -6.71 -12.91
CA LEU A 97 15.82 -5.72 -13.88
C LEU A 97 17.27 -5.37 -13.56
N VAL A 98 18.12 -5.51 -14.56
CA VAL A 98 19.56 -5.17 -14.44
C VAL A 98 19.81 -3.81 -15.05
N PHE A 99 20.40 -2.93 -14.28
CA PHE A 99 20.92 -1.63 -14.70
C PHE A 99 22.45 -1.63 -14.65
N GLU A 100 23.10 -0.56 -15.06
CA GLU A 100 24.57 -0.49 -15.12
C GLU A 100 25.24 -0.76 -13.76
N ASN A 101 24.70 -0.19 -12.68
CA ASN A 101 25.34 -0.19 -11.36
C ASN A 101 24.52 -0.89 -10.27
N HIS A 102 23.33 -1.39 -10.58
CA HIS A 102 22.44 -2.04 -9.62
C HIS A 102 21.43 -2.97 -10.28
N ILE A 103 20.76 -3.75 -9.48
CA ILE A 103 19.72 -4.69 -9.88
C ILE A 103 18.46 -4.41 -9.03
N LEU A 104 17.32 -4.19 -9.69
CA LEU A 104 16.04 -4.15 -9.02
C LEU A 104 15.40 -5.53 -9.04
N LEU A 105 15.12 -6.07 -7.85
CA LEU A 105 14.39 -7.32 -7.67
C LEU A 105 12.98 -7.05 -7.17
N ALA A 106 12.01 -7.77 -7.72
CA ALA A 106 10.64 -7.81 -7.19
C ALA A 106 10.29 -9.23 -6.76
N SER A 107 9.92 -9.39 -5.50
CA SER A 107 9.50 -10.65 -4.89
C SER A 107 8.08 -10.55 -4.39
N ILE A 108 7.33 -11.67 -4.41
CA ILE A 108 5.96 -11.75 -3.91
C ILE A 108 5.96 -12.43 -2.55
N LYS A 109 5.42 -11.73 -1.53
CA LYS A 109 5.34 -12.25 -0.17
C LYS A 109 4.12 -13.15 0.05
N MET A 110 2.95 -12.72 -0.38
CA MET A 110 1.69 -13.47 -0.27
C MET A 110 0.99 -13.56 -1.61
N TYR A 111 0.58 -12.45 -2.16
CA TYR A 111 -0.01 -12.27 -3.48
C TYR A 111 0.36 -10.88 -3.98
N GLY A 112 0.42 -10.70 -5.28
CA GLY A 112 0.73 -9.38 -5.84
C GLY A 112 0.80 -9.38 -7.35
N GLY A 113 0.68 -8.18 -7.91
CA GLY A 113 0.70 -7.94 -9.35
C GLY A 113 2.00 -7.28 -9.80
N ILE A 114 2.55 -7.81 -10.87
CA ILE A 114 3.61 -7.20 -11.66
C ILE A 114 3.06 -7.08 -13.08
N TYR A 115 2.73 -5.86 -13.51
CA TYR A 115 2.09 -5.63 -14.81
C TYR A 115 2.99 -4.81 -15.71
N CYS A 116 3.16 -5.27 -16.95
CA CYS A 116 4.01 -4.62 -17.94
C CYS A 116 3.24 -4.42 -19.24
N PHE A 117 3.25 -3.21 -19.80
CA PHE A 117 2.48 -2.88 -21.00
C PHE A 117 3.08 -1.67 -21.74
N LYS A 118 2.75 -1.54 -23.04
CA LYS A 118 3.22 -0.40 -23.85
C LYS A 118 2.28 0.82 -23.75
N ASN A 119 1.02 0.64 -24.04
CA ASN A 119 0.07 1.75 -24.19
C ASN A 119 -0.99 1.77 -23.08
N THR A 120 -1.88 0.80 -23.06
CA THR A 120 -3.01 0.70 -22.15
C THR A 120 -2.97 -0.60 -21.37
N PHE A 121 -3.50 -0.56 -20.18
CA PHE A 121 -3.70 -1.72 -19.33
C PHE A 121 -4.98 -1.53 -18.54
N ASP A 122 -5.98 -2.36 -18.82
CA ASP A 122 -7.28 -2.32 -18.18
C ASP A 122 -7.21 -3.10 -16.85
N ASN A 123 -7.45 -2.40 -15.76
CA ASN A 123 -7.54 -2.99 -14.44
C ASN A 123 -8.48 -2.16 -13.58
N VAL A 124 -9.58 -2.76 -13.18
CA VAL A 124 -10.68 -2.09 -12.48
C VAL A 124 -10.23 -1.39 -11.18
N TYR A 125 -9.27 -1.96 -10.47
CA TYR A 125 -8.73 -1.36 -9.24
C TYR A 125 -7.80 -0.19 -9.54
N ARG A 126 -6.98 -0.32 -10.59
CA ARG A 126 -6.12 0.76 -11.09
C ARG A 126 -6.96 1.93 -11.58
N ASP A 127 -7.96 1.65 -12.40
CA ASP A 127 -8.84 2.67 -12.98
C ASP A 127 -9.61 3.40 -11.87
N ARG A 128 -10.07 2.66 -10.87
CA ARG A 128 -10.67 3.25 -9.67
C ARG A 128 -9.68 4.16 -8.94
N ALA A 129 -8.46 3.71 -8.70
CA ALA A 129 -7.45 4.49 -7.98
C ALA A 129 -7.03 5.76 -8.74
N LEU A 130 -7.04 5.74 -10.08
CA LEU A 130 -6.78 6.91 -10.92
C LEU A 130 -7.96 7.87 -11.04
N SER A 131 -9.20 7.40 -10.81
CA SER A 131 -10.42 8.19 -10.97
C SER A 131 -10.82 9.00 -9.75
N VAL A 132 -10.14 8.83 -8.63
CA VAL A 132 -10.45 9.50 -7.36
C VAL A 132 -9.20 10.11 -6.73
N PRO A 133 -9.34 11.13 -5.89
CA PRO A 133 -8.19 11.71 -5.21
C PRO A 133 -7.54 10.72 -4.25
N GLY A 134 -6.21 10.73 -4.18
CA GLY A 134 -5.46 10.03 -3.16
C GLY A 134 -5.62 10.68 -1.78
N LEU A 135 -5.35 9.93 -0.72
CA LEU A 135 -5.56 10.35 0.68
C LEU A 135 -4.90 11.68 1.05
N LEU A 136 -3.74 11.98 0.45
CA LEU A 136 -2.98 13.21 0.72
C LEU A 136 -3.15 14.29 -0.35
N ASP A 137 -3.93 14.03 -1.38
CA ASP A 137 -4.23 15.02 -2.42
C ASP A 137 -5.18 16.10 -1.87
N ASP A 138 -5.10 17.31 -2.42
CA ASP A 138 -6.00 18.40 -2.06
C ASP A 138 -7.47 18.07 -2.32
N GLY A 139 -7.73 17.27 -3.38
CA GLY A 139 -9.08 16.81 -3.71
C GLY A 139 -9.68 15.81 -2.72
N PHE A 140 -8.89 15.21 -1.81
CA PHE A 140 -9.41 14.41 -0.70
C PHE A 140 -9.75 15.35 0.47
N ASP A 141 -10.72 16.22 0.24
CA ASP A 141 -11.16 17.24 1.19
C ASP A 141 -12.41 16.80 1.97
N ARG A 142 -12.94 17.73 2.79
CA ARG A 142 -14.15 17.49 3.58
C ARG A 142 -15.37 17.21 2.70
N ALA A 143 -15.49 17.85 1.55
CA ALA A 143 -16.63 17.66 0.65
C ALA A 143 -16.61 16.26 0.02
N TYR A 144 -15.43 15.81 -0.45
CA TYR A 144 -15.24 14.46 -0.93
C TYR A 144 -15.50 13.40 0.16
N TRP A 145 -15.00 13.63 1.38
CA TRP A 145 -15.23 12.77 2.54
C TRP A 145 -16.71 12.62 2.87
N CYS A 146 -17.48 13.72 2.92
CA CYS A 146 -18.94 13.68 3.12
C CYS A 146 -19.63 12.89 2.01
N THR A 147 -19.24 13.08 0.76
CA THR A 147 -19.79 12.31 -0.38
C THR A 147 -19.54 10.81 -0.24
N LEU A 148 -18.33 10.39 0.18
CA LEU A 148 -18.03 8.97 0.44
C LEU A 148 -18.94 8.39 1.54
N ILE A 149 -19.16 9.14 2.61
CA ILE A 149 -20.02 8.73 3.72
C ILE A 149 -21.47 8.61 3.28
N GLU A 150 -21.98 9.56 2.50
CA GLU A 150 -23.35 9.57 1.99
C GLU A 150 -23.64 8.42 1.02
N GLN A 151 -22.70 8.11 0.16
CA GLN A 151 -22.78 7.00 -0.79
C GLN A 151 -22.59 5.62 -0.17
N SER A 152 -22.14 5.56 1.08
CA SER A 152 -21.87 4.30 1.77
C SER A 152 -23.05 3.84 2.62
N SER A 153 -23.21 2.52 2.75
CA SER A 153 -24.16 1.97 3.70
C SER A 153 -23.79 2.35 5.14
N LYS A 154 -24.72 2.95 5.84
CA LYS A 154 -24.55 3.37 7.25
C LYS A 154 -24.32 2.20 8.21
N LYS A 155 -24.69 0.98 7.81
CA LYS A 155 -24.49 -0.26 8.59
C LYS A 155 -23.08 -0.84 8.49
N LEU A 156 -22.22 -0.28 7.64
CA LEU A 156 -20.82 -0.71 7.56
C LEU A 156 -20.08 -0.45 8.88
N SER A 157 -19.26 -1.41 9.29
CA SER A 157 -18.27 -1.14 10.32
C SER A 157 -17.21 -0.20 9.79
N LEU A 158 -16.50 0.51 10.67
CA LEU A 158 -15.42 1.41 10.26
C LEU A 158 -14.33 0.71 9.47
N LYS A 159 -13.95 -0.52 9.88
CA LYS A 159 -13.01 -1.32 9.07
C LYS A 159 -13.57 -1.60 7.66
N ALA A 160 -14.84 -1.98 7.55
CA ALA A 160 -15.46 -2.23 6.25
C ALA A 160 -15.53 -0.95 5.40
N PHE A 161 -15.93 0.16 5.99
CA PHE A 161 -16.01 1.44 5.29
C PHE A 161 -14.65 1.89 4.76
N LEU A 162 -13.60 1.82 5.59
CA LEU A 162 -12.28 2.34 5.24
C LEU A 162 -11.47 1.41 4.33
N ALA A 163 -11.49 0.10 4.58
CA ALA A 163 -10.53 -0.84 3.99
C ALA A 163 -11.14 -1.89 3.05
N THR A 164 -12.38 -1.73 2.61
CA THR A 164 -12.98 -2.65 1.63
C THR A 164 -13.51 -1.92 0.39
N GLU A 165 -13.70 -2.69 -0.70
CA GLU A 165 -14.28 -2.24 -1.97
C GLU A 165 -13.54 -1.06 -2.64
N GLN A 166 -12.28 -0.83 -2.27
CA GLN A 166 -11.47 0.27 -2.81
C GLN A 166 -12.20 1.64 -2.78
N ARG A 167 -13.02 1.89 -1.74
CA ARG A 167 -13.65 3.20 -1.53
C ARG A 167 -12.60 4.28 -1.37
N ILE A 168 -11.56 3.94 -0.64
CA ILE A 168 -10.36 4.75 -0.46
C ILE A 168 -9.17 3.89 -0.96
N PRO A 169 -8.77 4.06 -2.24
CA PRO A 169 -7.73 3.23 -2.82
C PRO A 169 -6.42 3.28 -2.02
N GLY A 170 -5.86 2.09 -1.75
CA GLY A 170 -4.62 1.95 -0.99
C GLY A 170 -4.77 2.05 0.54
N LEU A 171 -5.97 2.30 1.07
CA LEU A 171 -6.23 2.20 2.51
C LEU A 171 -6.48 0.73 2.86
N GLY A 172 -5.43 0.04 3.24
CA GLY A 172 -5.48 -1.38 3.55
C GLY A 172 -5.60 -1.67 5.05
N ASN A 173 -5.57 -2.96 5.37
CA ASN A 173 -5.77 -3.44 6.73
C ASN A 173 -4.66 -2.98 7.71
N GLY A 174 -3.43 -2.79 7.22
CA GLY A 174 -2.33 -2.35 8.07
C GLY A 174 -2.44 -0.89 8.45
N LEU A 175 -2.77 -0.02 7.49
CA LEU A 175 -2.89 1.42 7.72
C LEU A 175 -4.11 1.75 8.60
N VAL A 176 -5.25 1.10 8.36
CA VAL A 176 -6.51 1.37 9.07
C VAL A 176 -6.41 1.12 10.58
N GLN A 177 -5.56 0.20 11.03
CA GLN A 177 -5.42 -0.16 12.45
C GLN A 177 -4.95 1.03 13.29
N ASP A 178 -3.87 1.67 12.88
CA ASP A 178 -3.29 2.79 13.61
C ASP A 178 -4.15 4.05 13.49
N ILE A 179 -4.81 4.26 12.35
CA ILE A 179 -5.77 5.35 12.17
C ILE A 179 -6.91 5.22 13.17
N LEU A 180 -7.55 4.06 13.26
CA LEU A 180 -8.66 3.86 14.19
C LEU A 180 -8.23 3.93 15.65
N PHE A 181 -7.02 3.47 15.98
CA PHE A 181 -6.46 3.63 17.31
C PHE A 181 -6.25 5.10 17.67
N LYS A 182 -5.67 5.88 16.79
CA LYS A 182 -5.44 7.32 16.98
C LYS A 182 -6.75 8.11 17.09
N ALA A 183 -7.76 7.72 16.33
CA ALA A 183 -9.10 8.31 16.41
C ALA A 183 -9.91 7.78 17.63
N LYS A 184 -9.39 6.81 18.40
CA LYS A 184 -10.08 6.14 19.51
C LYS A 184 -11.39 5.48 19.11
N LEU A 185 -11.48 5.00 17.88
CA LEU A 185 -12.67 4.36 17.30
C LEU A 185 -12.46 2.86 17.20
N HIS A 186 -13.45 2.08 17.66
CA HIS A 186 -13.37 0.62 17.53
C HIS A 186 -13.56 0.17 16.08
N PRO A 187 -12.77 -0.79 15.55
CA PRO A 187 -12.88 -1.24 14.16
C PRO A 187 -14.26 -1.77 13.74
N LYS A 188 -15.02 -2.30 14.68
CA LYS A 188 -16.39 -2.82 14.47
C LYS A 188 -17.48 -1.78 14.66
N ARG A 189 -17.17 -0.58 15.18
CA ARG A 189 -18.15 0.51 15.35
C ARG A 189 -18.79 0.84 14.00
N LYS A 190 -20.09 1.01 13.97
CA LYS A 190 -20.84 1.27 12.72
C LYS A 190 -20.80 2.74 12.34
N LEU A 191 -20.80 3.00 11.05
CA LEU A 191 -20.76 4.36 10.51
C LEU A 191 -21.97 5.21 11.00
N GLU A 192 -23.14 4.59 11.17
CA GLU A 192 -24.37 5.26 11.65
C GLU A 192 -24.31 5.71 13.12
N THR A 193 -23.38 5.20 13.91
CA THR A 193 -23.23 5.56 15.33
C THR A 193 -22.23 6.70 15.54
N LEU A 194 -21.60 7.18 14.49
CA LEU A 194 -20.63 8.27 14.58
C LEU A 194 -21.33 9.63 14.60
N SER A 195 -20.89 10.49 15.49
CA SER A 195 -21.23 11.91 15.46
C SER A 195 -20.47 12.64 14.33
N GLU A 196 -20.92 13.84 13.98
CA GLU A 196 -20.17 14.70 13.04
C GLU A 196 -18.75 14.98 13.51
N LEU A 197 -18.55 15.14 14.83
CA LEU A 197 -17.21 15.34 15.41
C LEU A 197 -16.33 14.10 15.27
N ASP A 198 -16.88 12.88 15.42
CA ASP A 198 -16.14 11.64 15.18
C ASP A 198 -15.69 11.54 13.72
N LEU A 199 -16.57 11.91 12.77
CA LEU A 199 -16.27 11.89 11.34
C LEU A 199 -15.24 12.93 10.94
N GLU A 200 -15.26 14.13 11.52
CA GLU A 200 -14.24 15.16 11.30
C GLU A 200 -12.89 14.73 11.89
N LEU A 201 -12.88 14.24 13.13
CA LEU A 201 -11.66 13.72 13.76
C LEU A 201 -11.06 12.57 12.96
N LEU A 202 -11.91 11.65 12.46
CA LEU A 202 -11.45 10.52 11.66
C LEU A 202 -10.78 11.00 10.37
N LEU A 203 -11.32 11.99 9.66
CA LEU A 203 -10.71 12.58 8.47
C LEU A 203 -9.34 13.21 8.78
N ILE A 204 -9.25 13.99 9.85
CA ILE A 204 -8.00 14.63 10.29
C ILE A 204 -6.95 13.56 10.59
N VAL A 205 -7.29 12.60 11.45
CA VAL A 205 -6.38 11.51 11.84
C VAL A 205 -5.97 10.67 10.64
N LEU A 206 -6.87 10.41 9.71
CA LEU A 206 -6.59 9.66 8.48
C LEU A 206 -5.50 10.35 7.64
N LYS A 207 -5.59 11.66 7.43
CA LYS A 207 -4.58 12.43 6.69
C LYS A 207 -3.26 12.55 7.47
N GLU A 208 -3.32 12.96 8.73
CA GLU A 208 -2.12 13.16 9.54
C GLU A 208 -1.34 11.88 9.78
N GLN A 209 -2.04 10.78 10.07
CA GLN A 209 -1.39 9.49 10.28
C GLN A 209 -0.76 8.95 9.00
N THR A 210 -1.44 9.11 7.86
CA THR A 210 -0.90 8.73 6.55
C THR A 210 0.35 9.55 6.22
N GLN A 211 0.31 10.86 6.40
CA GLN A 211 1.45 11.75 6.18
C GLN A 211 2.63 11.38 7.09
N MET A 212 2.37 11.13 8.38
CA MET A 212 3.40 10.72 9.34
C MET A 212 4.11 9.43 8.93
N ILE A 213 3.36 8.45 8.41
CA ILE A 213 3.94 7.19 7.91
C ILE A 213 4.82 7.45 6.69
N VAL A 214 4.37 8.29 5.75
CA VAL A 214 5.15 8.70 4.56
C VAL A 214 6.43 9.40 4.97
N ASP A 215 6.38 10.36 5.90
CA ASP A 215 7.52 11.15 6.35
C ASP A 215 8.57 10.30 7.08
N ARG A 216 8.13 9.22 7.70
CA ARG A 216 9.01 8.23 8.35
C ARG A 216 9.45 7.09 7.41
N GLY A 217 9.19 7.20 6.12
CA GLY A 217 9.63 6.21 5.14
C GLY A 217 8.86 4.90 5.15
N GLY A 218 7.57 4.92 5.52
CA GLY A 218 6.71 3.74 5.56
C GLY A 218 6.62 3.06 6.94
N ARG A 219 5.77 2.05 7.06
CA ARG A 219 5.60 1.28 8.30
C ARG A 219 6.75 0.29 8.52
N ASP A 220 7.13 0.09 9.77
CA ASP A 220 8.16 -0.87 10.21
C ASP A 220 7.79 -2.35 10.00
N THR A 221 6.57 -2.61 9.55
CA THR A 221 6.08 -3.94 9.17
C THR A 221 6.30 -4.25 7.69
N GLU A 222 6.73 -3.27 6.91
CA GLU A 222 6.91 -3.38 5.46
C GLU A 222 8.36 -3.16 5.05
N LEU A 223 8.83 -4.01 4.14
CA LEU A 223 10.14 -3.87 3.51
C LEU A 223 9.99 -3.03 2.24
N LEU A 224 10.72 -1.94 2.19
CA LEU A 224 10.82 -1.02 1.07
C LEU A 224 12.19 -1.13 0.41
N LEU A 225 12.48 -0.30 -0.58
CA LEU A 225 13.71 -0.41 -1.37
C LEU A 225 14.98 -0.22 -0.53
N ASP A 226 14.95 0.71 0.41
CA ASP A 226 16.10 1.05 1.29
C ASP A 226 16.04 0.33 2.65
N GLY A 227 15.14 -0.64 2.85
CA GLY A 227 14.97 -1.38 4.10
C GLY A 227 13.57 -1.31 4.68
N GLU A 228 13.42 -1.64 5.97
CA GLU A 228 12.15 -1.50 6.68
C GLU A 228 11.78 -0.02 6.84
N GLY A 229 10.47 0.27 6.81
CA GLY A 229 9.96 1.60 7.11
C GLY A 229 10.29 2.04 8.55
N GLY A 230 10.41 3.36 8.75
CA GLY A 230 10.78 3.94 10.05
C GLY A 230 9.60 4.28 10.96
N TYR A 231 8.36 4.08 10.51
CA TYR A 231 7.20 4.32 11.35
C TYR A 231 6.87 3.08 12.22
N PRO A 232 6.97 3.16 13.56
CA PRO A 232 6.65 2.05 14.45
C PRO A 232 5.14 1.86 14.52
N SER A 233 4.64 0.80 13.90
CA SER A 233 3.21 0.46 13.89
C SER A 233 2.73 0.09 15.28
N ILE A 234 1.64 0.72 15.75
CA ILE A 234 1.12 0.55 17.11
C ILE A 234 0.18 -0.66 17.19
N MET A 235 -0.75 -0.77 16.25
CA MET A 235 -1.76 -1.83 16.17
C MET A 235 -1.41 -2.83 15.07
N SER A 236 -0.36 -3.61 15.30
CA SER A 236 0.18 -4.58 14.36
C SER A 236 0.58 -5.89 15.05
N ASN A 237 0.82 -6.94 14.28
CA ASN A 237 1.36 -8.19 14.84
C ASN A 237 2.75 -7.99 15.48
N LYS A 238 3.57 -7.09 14.94
CA LYS A 238 4.91 -6.76 15.44
C LYS A 238 4.87 -6.12 16.84
N ALA A 239 3.84 -5.32 17.09
CA ALA A 239 3.67 -4.60 18.36
C ALA A 239 2.60 -5.21 19.29
N PHE A 240 2.06 -6.39 18.96
CA PHE A 240 0.91 -6.96 19.69
C PHE A 240 1.21 -7.24 21.15
N ASP A 241 2.36 -7.81 21.45
CA ASP A 241 2.77 -8.19 22.82
C ASP A 241 3.18 -6.99 23.70
N GLN A 242 3.24 -5.79 23.12
CA GLN A 242 3.49 -4.58 23.88
C GLN A 242 2.19 -4.00 24.43
N PRO A 243 2.17 -3.46 25.67
CA PRO A 243 0.97 -2.84 26.23
C PRO A 243 0.53 -1.62 25.38
N CYS A 244 -0.74 -1.24 25.52
CA CYS A 244 -1.27 -0.03 24.91
C CYS A 244 -0.46 1.20 25.34
N PRO A 245 0.10 1.99 24.42
CA PRO A 245 0.95 3.14 24.78
C PRO A 245 0.19 4.30 25.43
N VAL A 246 -1.15 4.24 25.46
CA VAL A 246 -2.01 5.28 26.06
C VAL A 246 -2.46 4.91 27.46
N CYS A 247 -2.94 3.67 27.67
CA CYS A 247 -3.55 3.28 28.96
C CYS A 247 -2.83 2.10 29.64
N GLY A 248 -1.80 1.51 29.01
CA GLY A 248 -1.05 0.41 29.59
C GLY A 248 -1.73 -0.97 29.57
N SER A 249 -2.97 -1.07 29.06
CA SER A 249 -3.70 -2.35 28.99
C SER A 249 -3.21 -3.23 27.86
N ASP A 250 -3.53 -4.52 27.93
CA ASP A 250 -3.28 -5.45 26.84
C ASP A 250 -4.12 -5.11 25.62
N LYS A 251 -3.54 -5.32 24.43
CA LYS A 251 -4.23 -5.20 23.15
C LYS A 251 -5.00 -6.48 22.86
N VAL A 252 -6.07 -6.35 22.09
CA VAL A 252 -6.89 -7.47 21.61
C VAL A 252 -6.63 -7.70 20.13
N LYS A 253 -6.53 -8.98 19.75
CA LYS A 253 -6.45 -9.41 18.34
C LYS A 253 -7.64 -10.31 18.03
N GLU A 254 -8.35 -10.00 16.96
CA GLU A 254 -9.48 -10.79 16.48
C GLU A 254 -9.40 -10.94 14.94
N ASN A 255 -10.00 -12.02 14.44
CA ASN A 255 -10.24 -12.17 13.00
C ASN A 255 -11.54 -11.47 12.61
N TYR A 256 -11.46 -10.57 11.65
CA TYR A 256 -12.61 -9.81 11.19
C TYR A 256 -12.47 -9.39 9.72
N LEU A 257 -13.48 -9.70 8.89
CA LEU A 257 -13.52 -9.37 7.46
C LEU A 257 -12.25 -9.82 6.69
N GLY A 258 -11.90 -11.08 6.82
CA GLY A 258 -10.80 -11.68 6.06
C GLY A 258 -9.39 -11.30 6.52
N GLY A 259 -9.24 -10.61 7.64
CA GLY A 259 -7.95 -10.25 8.21
C GLY A 259 -8.01 -10.08 9.71
N SER A 260 -6.87 -9.86 10.36
CA SER A 260 -6.82 -9.55 11.80
C SER A 260 -7.13 -8.07 12.03
N ILE A 261 -7.83 -7.78 13.13
CA ILE A 261 -7.91 -6.45 13.72
C ILE A 261 -7.17 -6.46 15.05
N TYR A 262 -6.50 -5.36 15.35
CA TYR A 262 -5.84 -5.09 16.61
C TYR A 262 -6.45 -3.84 17.21
N PHE A 263 -6.79 -3.85 18.48
CA PHE A 263 -7.36 -2.69 19.15
C PHE A 263 -7.11 -2.72 20.67
N CYS A 264 -7.20 -1.57 21.29
CA CYS A 264 -7.20 -1.45 22.75
C CYS A 264 -8.64 -1.42 23.26
N PRO A 265 -9.09 -2.39 24.08
CA PRO A 265 -10.50 -2.46 24.52
C PRO A 265 -10.91 -1.29 25.43
N TYR A 266 -9.94 -0.59 26.05
CA TYR A 266 -10.20 0.57 26.91
C TYR A 266 -10.19 1.89 26.14
N CYS A 267 -9.26 2.06 25.17
CA CYS A 267 -9.15 3.29 24.38
C CYS A 267 -10.13 3.33 23.20
N GLN A 268 -10.50 2.17 22.67
CA GLN A 268 -11.38 2.01 21.51
C GLN A 268 -12.61 1.18 21.91
N ARG A 269 -13.45 1.76 22.79
CA ARG A 269 -14.67 1.07 23.24
C ARG A 269 -15.64 0.89 22.08
N LEU A 270 -16.26 -0.29 22.01
CA LEU A 270 -17.39 -0.53 21.11
C LEU A 270 -18.64 0.05 21.79
N GLU A 271 -19.08 1.19 21.29
CA GLU A 271 -20.37 1.80 21.65
C GLU A 271 -21.43 1.17 20.74
N GLU A 272 -22.50 0.66 21.34
CA GLU A 272 -23.64 0.03 20.66
C GLU A 272 -24.60 1.07 20.07
#